data_4beaf7caa50bc0c43c1e17a153dcb2a7
#
_entry.id   4beaf7caa50bc0c43c1e17a153dcb2a7
#
_cell.length_a   1.000
_cell.length_b   1.000
_cell.length_c   1.000
_cell.angle_alpha   90.00
_cell.angle_beta   90.00
_cell.angle_gamma   90.00
#
_symmetry.space_group_name_H-M   'P 1'
#
loop_
_entity.id
_entity.type
_entity.pdbx_description
1 polymer ?
#
loop_
_entity_poly.entity_id
_entity_poly.type
_entity_poly.pdbx_seq_one_letter_code
_entity_poly.pdbx_strand_id
1 'polypeptide(L)'
;EQNSYAGLTNKTLARKAQKICVAYEGMERFFPKDRIILTGNPVRQGLLDPTLTKTESSAIFGLDPDLPTILIIGGSLGARTMNESVLGNLDAIAKSNIQFIWQTGGYYYKTIQDELAKKGKPENLYVTDFIARMDQAYKAADLVISRAGASSISELCLLGKPSILVPSPNVAEDHQTCNAMALVNKEAALMVRDADACKQLIPLALDVVGNKERLKTLGENAYKMAYKDSARIIAEEVLKLAKKD
;
A
#
# COMPACT_ATOMS: atom_id res chain seq x y z
N GLU A 1 -3.12 18.16 1.89
CA GLU A 1 -1.89 17.47 1.49
C GLU A 1 -1.95 16.01 1.87
N GLN A 2 -1.79 15.14 0.91
CA GLN A 2 -1.92 13.69 1.07
C GLN A 2 -0.61 13.01 1.49
N ASN A 3 0.52 13.63 1.21
CA ASN A 3 1.85 13.06 1.41
C ASN A 3 2.51 13.61 2.68
N SER A 4 3.50 12.91 3.19
CA SER A 4 4.31 13.34 4.34
C SER A 4 5.28 14.47 4.00
N TYR A 5 5.44 14.78 2.71
CA TYR A 5 6.18 15.92 2.19
C TYR A 5 5.28 16.77 1.30
N ALA A 6 5.20 18.07 1.54
CA ALA A 6 4.28 18.94 0.83
C ALA A 6 4.76 19.29 -0.58
N GLY A 7 3.92 19.06 -1.58
CA GLY A 7 4.17 19.45 -2.95
C GLY A 7 4.18 20.96 -3.17
N LEU A 8 4.91 21.43 -4.18
CA LEU A 8 5.08 22.85 -4.48
C LEU A 8 3.75 23.60 -4.66
N THR A 9 2.79 22.98 -5.36
CA THR A 9 1.46 23.54 -5.57
C THR A 9 0.75 23.79 -4.25
N ASN A 10 0.75 22.80 -3.34
CA ASN A 10 0.11 22.92 -2.03
C ASN A 10 0.80 23.97 -1.14
N LYS A 11 2.13 24.06 -1.18
CA LYS A 11 2.89 25.14 -0.49
C LYS A 11 2.49 26.53 -0.99
N THR A 12 2.27 26.67 -2.30
CA THR A 12 1.86 27.95 -2.91
C THR A 12 0.42 28.31 -2.51
N LEU A 13 -0.50 27.36 -2.60
CA LEU A 13 -1.92 27.56 -2.28
C LEU A 13 -2.15 27.79 -0.77
N ALA A 14 -1.31 27.23 0.08
CA ALA A 14 -1.38 27.38 1.53
C ALA A 14 -1.40 28.85 2.01
N ARG A 15 -0.81 29.77 1.25
CA ARG A 15 -0.80 31.22 1.56
C ARG A 15 -2.21 31.79 1.60
N LYS A 16 -3.13 31.29 0.77
CA LYS A 16 -4.52 31.77 0.64
C LYS A 16 -5.54 30.83 1.28
N ALA A 17 -5.15 29.59 1.61
CA ALA A 17 -6.07 28.62 2.19
C ALA A 17 -6.49 29.01 3.60
N GLN A 18 -7.76 28.94 3.90
CA GLN A 18 -8.33 29.18 5.24
C GLN A 18 -8.07 27.98 6.17
N LYS A 19 -8.14 26.75 5.63
CA LYS A 19 -7.84 25.51 6.32
C LYS A 19 -7.02 24.60 5.42
N ILE A 20 -6.15 23.78 6.02
CA ILE A 20 -5.23 22.88 5.33
C ILE A 20 -5.35 21.51 5.98
N CYS A 21 -6.12 20.63 5.33
CA CYS A 21 -6.22 19.23 5.75
C CYS A 21 -4.95 18.47 5.36
N VAL A 22 -4.33 17.80 6.32
CA VAL A 22 -3.09 17.05 6.12
C VAL A 22 -3.24 15.61 6.59
N ALA A 23 -2.47 14.71 5.95
CA ALA A 23 -2.50 13.28 6.27
C ALA A 23 -1.47 12.84 7.32
N TYR A 24 -0.45 13.65 7.56
CA TYR A 24 0.67 13.32 8.45
C TYR A 24 0.91 14.42 9.47
N GLU A 25 1.47 14.04 10.62
CA GLU A 25 2.00 14.96 11.62
C GLU A 25 3.25 15.68 11.11
N GLY A 26 3.66 16.77 11.76
CA GLY A 26 4.89 17.50 11.43
C GLY A 26 4.77 18.38 10.18
N MET A 27 3.55 18.65 9.70
CA MET A 27 3.33 19.45 8.49
C MET A 27 3.43 20.96 8.73
N GLU A 28 3.58 21.40 9.99
CA GLU A 28 3.86 22.79 10.36
C GLU A 28 5.20 23.32 9.81
N ARG A 29 6.10 22.44 9.41
CA ARG A 29 7.33 22.78 8.68
C ARG A 29 7.08 23.31 7.26
N PHE A 30 5.88 23.08 6.72
CA PHE A 30 5.48 23.47 5.36
C PHE A 30 4.32 24.46 5.34
N PHE A 31 3.46 24.45 6.37
CA PHE A 31 2.19 25.16 6.39
C PHE A 31 2.00 25.94 7.69
N PRO A 32 1.22 27.05 7.68
CA PRO A 32 0.87 27.79 8.90
C PRO A 32 0.14 26.87 9.89
N LYS A 33 0.69 26.74 11.10
CA LYS A 33 0.21 25.82 12.15
C LYS A 33 -1.27 26.03 12.52
N ASP A 34 -1.73 27.29 12.57
CA ASP A 34 -3.08 27.70 12.91
C ASP A 34 -4.14 27.29 11.87
N ARG A 35 -3.71 26.90 10.67
CA ARG A 35 -4.58 26.49 9.57
C ARG A 35 -4.60 24.98 9.35
N ILE A 36 -3.67 24.25 9.94
CA ILE A 36 -3.54 22.80 9.78
C ILE A 36 -4.64 22.07 10.54
N ILE A 37 -5.23 21.08 9.89
CA ILE A 37 -6.10 20.07 10.48
C ILE A 37 -5.56 18.70 10.09
N LEU A 38 -5.17 17.90 11.08
CA LEU A 38 -4.73 16.53 10.86
C LEU A 38 -5.95 15.63 10.66
N THR A 39 -6.24 15.28 9.41
CA THR A 39 -7.44 14.53 9.02
C THR A 39 -7.14 13.11 8.57
N GLY A 40 -5.90 12.81 8.18
CA GLY A 40 -5.60 11.64 7.38
C GLY A 40 -6.08 11.79 5.93
N ASN A 41 -5.89 10.76 5.12
CA ASN A 41 -6.39 10.68 3.76
C ASN A 41 -7.77 9.98 3.71
N PRO A 42 -8.71 10.42 2.86
CA PRO A 42 -9.92 9.68 2.59
C PRO A 42 -9.60 8.28 2.03
N VAL A 43 -10.20 7.26 2.61
CA VAL A 43 -10.06 5.86 2.23
C VAL A 43 -11.44 5.30 1.88
N ARG A 44 -11.49 4.35 0.95
CA ARG A 44 -12.73 3.67 0.55
C ARG A 44 -13.36 2.94 1.73
N GLN A 45 -14.61 3.25 2.06
CA GLN A 45 -15.32 2.66 3.19
C GLN A 45 -15.55 1.14 3.02
N GLY A 46 -15.73 0.66 1.78
CA GLY A 46 -15.92 -0.77 1.50
C GLY A 46 -14.75 -1.68 1.88
N LEU A 47 -13.57 -1.11 2.22
CA LEU A 47 -12.44 -1.91 2.72
C LEU A 47 -12.65 -2.43 4.14
N LEU A 48 -13.55 -1.82 4.93
CA LEU A 48 -13.82 -2.17 6.32
C LEU A 48 -15.04 -3.09 6.49
N ASP A 49 -15.43 -3.82 5.47
CA ASP A 49 -16.55 -4.74 5.56
C ASP A 49 -16.26 -5.84 6.62
N PRO A 50 -16.97 -5.86 7.76
CA PRO A 50 -16.73 -6.82 8.83
C PRO A 50 -17.23 -8.23 8.47
N THR A 51 -18.04 -8.37 7.42
CA THR A 51 -18.60 -9.66 6.99
C THR A 51 -17.60 -10.50 6.21
N LEU A 52 -16.55 -9.88 5.67
CA LEU A 52 -15.52 -10.58 4.90
C LEU A 52 -14.70 -11.51 5.79
N THR A 53 -14.60 -12.77 5.39
CA THR A 53 -13.72 -13.77 6.02
C THR A 53 -12.48 -14.01 5.15
N LYS A 54 -11.38 -14.49 5.76
CA LYS A 54 -10.18 -14.89 5.01
C LYS A 54 -10.51 -16.07 4.08
N THR A 55 -11.32 -17.01 4.53
CA THR A 55 -11.72 -18.19 3.77
C THR A 55 -12.43 -17.83 2.47
N GLU A 56 -13.51 -17.03 2.54
CA GLU A 56 -14.25 -16.58 1.36
C GLU A 56 -13.38 -15.76 0.42
N SER A 57 -12.55 -14.88 0.99
CA SER A 57 -11.66 -14.01 0.22
C SER A 57 -10.56 -14.80 -0.49
N SER A 58 -9.97 -15.80 0.13
CA SER A 58 -8.96 -16.67 -0.48
C SER A 58 -9.56 -17.52 -1.61
N ALA A 59 -10.80 -18.01 -1.45
CA ALA A 59 -11.49 -18.80 -2.45
C ALA A 59 -11.68 -18.06 -3.80
N ILE A 60 -11.85 -16.73 -3.77
CA ILE A 60 -11.96 -15.91 -5.00
C ILE A 60 -10.69 -15.99 -5.86
N PHE A 61 -9.54 -16.16 -5.22
CA PHE A 61 -8.25 -16.27 -5.90
C PHE A 61 -7.81 -17.74 -6.09
N GLY A 62 -8.64 -18.71 -5.71
CA GLY A 62 -8.29 -20.13 -5.75
C GLY A 62 -7.18 -20.51 -4.77
N LEU A 63 -7.12 -19.83 -3.61
CA LEU A 63 -6.08 -19.99 -2.60
C LEU A 63 -6.62 -20.72 -1.36
N ASP A 64 -5.72 -21.42 -0.67
CA ASP A 64 -5.99 -22.07 0.61
C ASP A 64 -5.93 -21.02 1.76
N PRO A 65 -6.99 -20.82 2.55
CA PRO A 65 -7.01 -19.85 3.64
C PRO A 65 -6.06 -20.18 4.80
N ASP A 66 -5.62 -21.43 4.92
CA ASP A 66 -4.72 -21.88 5.98
C ASP A 66 -3.23 -21.60 5.68
N LEU A 67 -2.92 -21.34 4.41
CA LEU A 67 -1.57 -20.98 4.00
C LEU A 67 -1.32 -19.46 4.07
N PRO A 68 -0.07 -19.03 4.39
CA PRO A 68 0.32 -17.64 4.32
C PRO A 68 0.19 -17.09 2.89
N THR A 69 -0.36 -15.88 2.76
CA THR A 69 -0.58 -15.24 1.46
C THR A 69 0.09 -13.87 1.38
N ILE A 70 0.85 -13.64 0.33
CA ILE A 70 1.48 -12.35 0.00
C ILE A 70 0.72 -11.70 -1.16
N LEU A 71 0.24 -10.48 -0.94
CA LEU A 71 -0.35 -9.63 -2.00
C LEU A 71 0.71 -8.67 -2.55
N ILE A 72 0.90 -8.64 -3.87
CA ILE A 72 1.85 -7.75 -4.56
C ILE A 72 1.07 -6.80 -5.47
N ILE A 73 1.15 -5.49 -5.21
CA ILE A 73 0.43 -4.44 -5.95
C ILE A 73 1.35 -3.30 -6.36
N GLY A 74 1.46 -3.06 -7.66
CA GLY A 74 2.28 -1.98 -8.24
C GLY A 74 1.48 -0.71 -8.62
N GLY A 75 0.18 -0.66 -8.29
CA GLY A 75 -0.76 0.34 -8.79
C GLY A 75 -1.40 -0.07 -10.13
N SER A 76 -2.38 0.70 -10.63
CA SER A 76 -3.18 0.34 -11.83
C SER A 76 -2.34 0.13 -13.10
N LEU A 77 -1.28 0.89 -13.28
CA LEU A 77 -0.35 0.75 -14.41
C LEU A 77 0.69 -0.34 -14.19
N GLY A 78 0.85 -0.80 -12.95
CA GLY A 78 1.91 -1.72 -12.55
C GLY A 78 3.24 -1.03 -12.24
N ALA A 79 4.21 -1.80 -11.75
CA ALA A 79 5.54 -1.35 -11.37
C ALA A 79 6.60 -2.30 -11.94
N ARG A 80 7.37 -1.82 -12.92
CA ARG A 80 8.35 -2.65 -13.66
C ARG A 80 9.26 -3.43 -12.72
N THR A 81 9.96 -2.75 -11.83
CA THR A 81 10.95 -3.37 -10.94
C THR A 81 10.34 -4.41 -10.01
N MET A 82 9.11 -4.16 -9.51
CA MET A 82 8.38 -5.15 -8.71
C MET A 82 8.01 -6.38 -9.55
N ASN A 83 7.56 -6.17 -10.78
CA ASN A 83 7.24 -7.26 -11.70
C ASN A 83 8.50 -8.08 -12.07
N GLU A 84 9.62 -7.42 -12.37
CA GLU A 84 10.91 -8.06 -12.62
C GLU A 84 11.40 -8.84 -11.39
N SER A 85 11.18 -8.33 -10.18
CA SER A 85 11.50 -9.02 -8.93
C SER A 85 10.74 -10.34 -8.79
N VAL A 86 9.45 -10.38 -9.11
CA VAL A 86 8.66 -11.61 -9.09
C VAL A 86 9.14 -12.59 -10.16
N LEU A 87 9.29 -12.13 -11.42
CA LEU A 87 9.76 -12.95 -12.54
C LEU A 87 11.17 -13.54 -12.34
N GLY A 88 12.03 -12.83 -11.60
CA GLY A 88 13.37 -13.27 -11.26
C GLY A 88 13.44 -14.29 -10.12
N ASN A 89 12.32 -14.48 -9.39
CA ASN A 89 12.26 -15.34 -8.20
C ASN A 89 11.22 -16.46 -8.28
N LEU A 90 10.75 -16.82 -9.49
CA LEU A 90 9.69 -17.83 -9.68
C LEU A 90 10.05 -19.19 -9.05
N ASP A 91 11.31 -19.60 -9.09
CA ASP A 91 11.77 -20.85 -8.47
C ASP A 91 11.67 -20.83 -6.94
N ALA A 92 12.00 -19.68 -6.32
CA ALA A 92 11.87 -19.50 -4.88
C ALA A 92 10.40 -19.49 -4.45
N ILE A 93 9.55 -18.83 -5.24
CA ILE A 93 8.11 -18.82 -5.06
C ILE A 93 7.54 -20.24 -5.17
N ALA A 94 7.85 -20.97 -6.22
CA ALA A 94 7.36 -22.34 -6.46
C ALA A 94 7.74 -23.32 -5.34
N LYS A 95 8.93 -23.14 -4.75
CA LYS A 95 9.45 -24.00 -3.66
C LYS A 95 8.93 -23.60 -2.28
N SER A 96 8.31 -22.44 -2.14
CA SER A 96 7.79 -21.95 -0.87
C SER A 96 6.40 -22.55 -0.57
N ASN A 97 6.08 -22.72 0.72
CA ASN A 97 4.73 -23.05 1.17
C ASN A 97 3.91 -21.77 1.42
N ILE A 98 4.05 -20.77 0.54
CA ILE A 98 3.44 -19.44 0.63
C ILE A 98 2.71 -19.18 -0.67
N GLN A 99 1.54 -18.59 -0.60
CA GLN A 99 0.72 -18.24 -1.76
C GLN A 99 0.87 -16.76 -2.12
N PHE A 100 0.66 -16.45 -3.39
CA PHE A 100 0.84 -15.11 -3.90
C PHE A 100 -0.35 -14.66 -4.73
N ILE A 101 -0.80 -13.43 -4.48
CA ILE A 101 -1.69 -12.66 -5.36
C ILE A 101 -0.84 -11.56 -5.99
N TRP A 102 -0.63 -11.62 -7.29
CA TRP A 102 0.20 -10.67 -8.00
C TRP A 102 -0.59 -9.88 -9.03
N GLN A 103 -0.76 -8.58 -8.76
CA GLN A 103 -1.31 -7.63 -9.71
C GLN A 103 -0.17 -6.96 -10.48
N THR A 104 -0.08 -7.27 -11.75
CA THR A 104 1.00 -6.84 -12.66
C THR A 104 0.82 -5.42 -13.18
N GLY A 105 -0.43 -4.94 -13.20
CA GLY A 105 -0.85 -3.74 -13.94
C GLY A 105 -1.10 -4.03 -15.42
N GLY A 106 -2.10 -3.35 -16.00
CA GLY A 106 -2.54 -3.63 -17.38
C GLY A 106 -1.45 -3.47 -18.43
N TYR A 107 -0.52 -2.54 -18.22
CA TYR A 107 0.58 -2.30 -19.16
C TYR A 107 1.55 -3.50 -19.30
N TYR A 108 1.82 -4.21 -18.20
CA TYR A 108 2.80 -5.30 -18.18
C TYR A 108 2.17 -6.69 -18.33
N TYR A 109 0.85 -6.82 -18.21
CA TYR A 109 0.18 -8.11 -18.06
C TYR A 109 0.50 -9.08 -19.20
N LYS A 110 0.36 -8.64 -20.45
CA LYS A 110 0.61 -9.50 -21.61
C LYS A 110 2.06 -10.02 -21.63
N THR A 111 3.03 -9.12 -21.48
CA THR A 111 4.45 -9.50 -21.45
C THR A 111 4.76 -10.50 -20.33
N ILE A 112 4.14 -10.31 -19.15
CA ILE A 112 4.31 -11.19 -18.01
C ILE A 112 3.70 -12.57 -18.28
N GLN A 113 2.52 -12.64 -18.90
CA GLN A 113 1.92 -13.92 -19.30
C GLN A 113 2.81 -14.68 -20.28
N ASP A 114 3.39 -14.00 -21.27
CA ASP A 114 4.33 -14.59 -22.23
C ASP A 114 5.59 -15.14 -21.54
N GLU A 115 6.13 -14.42 -20.54
CA GLU A 115 7.29 -14.88 -19.75
C GLU A 115 6.94 -16.07 -18.84
N LEU A 116 5.77 -16.06 -18.21
CA LEU A 116 5.28 -17.17 -17.39
C LEU A 116 5.03 -18.43 -18.21
N ALA A 117 4.54 -18.30 -19.45
CA ALA A 117 4.37 -19.44 -20.37
C ALA A 117 5.71 -20.09 -20.73
N LYS A 118 6.80 -19.30 -20.84
CA LYS A 118 8.15 -19.80 -21.14
C LYS A 118 8.83 -20.44 -19.93
N LYS A 119 8.70 -19.81 -18.75
CA LYS A 119 9.42 -20.19 -17.53
C LYS A 119 8.69 -21.22 -16.67
N GLY A 120 7.38 -21.40 -16.90
CA GLY A 120 6.48 -22.13 -16.01
C GLY A 120 5.91 -21.23 -14.91
N LYS A 121 4.58 -21.16 -14.83
CA LYS A 121 3.89 -20.44 -13.77
C LYS A 121 3.80 -21.34 -12.52
N PRO A 122 4.27 -20.89 -11.34
CA PRO A 122 4.04 -21.59 -10.08
C PRO A 122 2.55 -21.79 -9.77
N GLU A 123 2.17 -22.95 -9.21
CA GLU A 123 0.78 -23.26 -8.83
C GLU A 123 0.27 -22.34 -7.71
N ASN A 124 1.14 -21.96 -6.79
CA ASN A 124 0.87 -21.08 -5.66
C ASN A 124 0.86 -19.58 -6.01
N LEU A 125 0.80 -19.23 -7.32
CA LEU A 125 0.84 -17.86 -7.81
C LEU A 125 -0.43 -17.52 -8.62
N TYR A 126 -1.31 -16.69 -8.05
CA TYR A 126 -2.41 -16.05 -8.76
C TYR A 126 -1.92 -14.76 -9.43
N VAL A 127 -2.16 -14.59 -10.74
CA VAL A 127 -1.67 -13.45 -11.54
C VAL A 127 -2.82 -12.78 -12.25
N THR A 128 -2.92 -11.46 -12.11
CA THR A 128 -3.94 -10.63 -12.79
C THR A 128 -3.38 -9.28 -13.18
N ASP A 129 -3.99 -8.64 -14.18
CA ASP A 129 -3.69 -7.26 -14.58
C ASP A 129 -4.24 -6.24 -13.58
N PHE A 130 -5.44 -6.49 -13.05
CA PHE A 130 -6.16 -5.61 -12.14
C PHE A 130 -6.99 -6.37 -11.11
N ILE A 131 -7.08 -5.86 -9.89
CA ILE A 131 -7.90 -6.41 -8.81
C ILE A 131 -9.09 -5.47 -8.57
N ALA A 132 -10.27 -5.86 -9.02
CA ALA A 132 -11.49 -5.08 -8.80
C ALA A 132 -11.95 -5.09 -7.33
N ARG A 133 -11.80 -6.24 -6.66
CA ARG A 133 -12.17 -6.47 -5.25
C ARG A 133 -10.94 -6.41 -4.36
N MET A 134 -10.37 -5.20 -4.20
CA MET A 134 -9.22 -4.97 -3.31
C MET A 134 -9.51 -5.31 -1.85
N ASP A 135 -10.75 -5.15 -1.40
CA ASP A 135 -11.23 -5.58 -0.09
C ASP A 135 -10.95 -7.07 0.16
N GLN A 136 -11.27 -7.92 -0.82
CA GLN A 136 -11.03 -9.36 -0.77
C GLN A 136 -9.52 -9.68 -0.80
N ALA A 137 -8.76 -9.01 -1.68
CA ALA A 137 -7.33 -9.24 -1.79
C ALA A 137 -6.59 -8.86 -0.48
N TYR A 138 -6.95 -7.72 0.11
CA TYR A 138 -6.41 -7.34 1.41
C TYR A 138 -6.83 -8.33 2.51
N LYS A 139 -8.08 -8.84 2.48
CA LYS A 139 -8.55 -9.79 3.49
C LYS A 139 -7.82 -11.14 3.40
N ALA A 140 -7.57 -11.64 2.18
CA ALA A 140 -6.82 -12.88 1.95
C ALA A 140 -5.35 -12.78 2.36
N ALA A 141 -4.73 -11.59 2.22
CA ALA A 141 -3.30 -11.39 2.41
C ALA A 141 -2.88 -11.28 3.89
N ASP A 142 -1.77 -11.92 4.25
CA ASP A 142 -1.08 -11.78 5.53
C ASP A 142 0.03 -10.72 5.48
N LEU A 143 0.63 -10.52 4.29
CA LEU A 143 1.65 -9.50 4.02
C LEU A 143 1.34 -8.81 2.69
N VAL A 144 1.55 -7.51 2.62
CA VAL A 144 1.34 -6.73 1.39
C VAL A 144 2.65 -6.10 0.92
N ILE A 145 3.00 -6.31 -0.34
CA ILE A 145 4.06 -5.58 -1.02
C ILE A 145 3.41 -4.51 -1.90
N SER A 146 3.77 -3.25 -1.69
CA SER A 146 3.12 -2.13 -2.39
C SER A 146 4.07 -1.00 -2.71
N ARG A 147 3.72 -0.19 -3.73
CA ARG A 147 4.27 1.17 -3.85
C ARG A 147 3.83 2.03 -2.66
N ALA A 148 4.65 3.03 -2.29
CA ALA A 148 4.39 3.91 -1.16
C ALA A 148 3.53 5.14 -1.53
N GLY A 149 2.48 4.92 -2.32
CA GLY A 149 1.49 5.95 -2.66
C GLY A 149 0.63 6.32 -1.45
N ALA A 150 0.21 7.58 -1.36
CA ALA A 150 -0.54 8.10 -0.22
C ALA A 150 -1.82 7.30 0.08
N SER A 151 -2.60 6.95 -0.96
CA SER A 151 -3.83 6.16 -0.81
C SER A 151 -3.53 4.74 -0.33
N SER A 152 -2.55 4.05 -0.94
CA SER A 152 -2.18 2.68 -0.57
C SER A 152 -1.73 2.61 0.89
N ILE A 153 -0.86 3.53 1.33
CA ILE A 153 -0.42 3.61 2.72
C ILE A 153 -1.60 3.82 3.67
N SER A 154 -2.52 4.72 3.33
CA SER A 154 -3.69 4.99 4.17
C SER A 154 -4.62 3.77 4.27
N GLU A 155 -4.79 3.01 3.19
CA GLU A 155 -5.52 1.73 3.20
C GLU A 155 -4.81 0.69 4.07
N LEU A 156 -3.50 0.53 3.93
CA LEU A 156 -2.69 -0.41 4.72
C LEU A 156 -2.76 -0.09 6.23
N CYS A 157 -2.64 1.18 6.59
CA CYS A 157 -2.79 1.63 7.97
C CYS A 157 -4.21 1.34 8.50
N LEU A 158 -5.25 1.70 7.75
CA LEU A 158 -6.64 1.51 8.15
C LEU A 158 -6.97 0.03 8.41
N LEU A 159 -6.40 -0.87 7.61
CA LEU A 159 -6.59 -2.31 7.71
C LEU A 159 -5.60 -2.99 8.67
N GLY A 160 -4.63 -2.26 9.23
CA GLY A 160 -3.56 -2.83 10.05
C GLY A 160 -2.74 -3.87 9.30
N LYS A 161 -2.49 -3.67 8.00
CA LYS A 161 -1.81 -4.66 7.16
C LYS A 161 -0.28 -4.54 7.29
N PRO A 162 0.41 -5.60 7.69
CA PRO A 162 1.86 -5.69 7.57
C PRO A 162 2.28 -5.43 6.13
N SER A 163 3.30 -4.62 5.91
CA SER A 163 3.68 -4.27 4.55
C SER A 163 5.18 -4.10 4.34
N ILE A 164 5.61 -4.40 3.10
CA ILE A 164 6.91 -4.02 2.55
C ILE A 164 6.65 -2.97 1.47
N LEU A 165 7.14 -1.77 1.68
CA LEU A 165 6.95 -0.65 0.77
C LEU A 165 8.13 -0.55 -0.18
N VAL A 166 7.83 -0.37 -1.47
CA VAL A 166 8.82 -0.13 -2.52
C VAL A 166 8.54 1.24 -3.13
N PRO A 167 9.15 2.33 -2.62
CA PRO A 167 8.93 3.67 -3.14
C PRO A 167 9.26 3.76 -4.62
N SER A 168 8.41 4.44 -5.41
CA SER A 168 8.70 4.71 -6.81
C SER A 168 9.75 5.81 -6.94
N PRO A 169 10.83 5.63 -7.72
CA PRO A 169 11.81 6.69 -7.95
C PRO A 169 11.31 7.75 -8.92
N ASN A 170 10.22 7.49 -9.65
CA ASN A 170 9.70 8.34 -10.72
C ASN A 170 8.56 9.25 -10.22
N VAL A 171 8.71 9.84 -9.03
CA VAL A 171 7.71 10.75 -8.45
C VAL A 171 8.36 12.07 -8.05
N ALA A 172 7.58 13.16 -8.14
CA ALA A 172 8.08 14.47 -7.76
C ALA A 172 8.54 14.51 -6.29
N GLU A 173 9.65 15.18 -6.02
CA GLU A 173 10.15 15.47 -4.66
C GLU A 173 10.35 14.21 -3.77
N ASP A 174 10.54 13.04 -4.39
CA ASP A 174 10.75 11.75 -3.70
C ASP A 174 9.70 11.47 -2.58
N HIS A 175 8.47 11.94 -2.78
CA HIS A 175 7.44 11.88 -1.75
C HIS A 175 7.09 10.45 -1.33
N GLN A 176 7.26 9.43 -2.23
CA GLN A 176 7.01 8.04 -1.84
C GLN A 176 8.03 7.51 -0.83
N THR A 177 9.31 7.88 -0.96
CA THR A 177 10.31 7.54 0.07
C THR A 177 9.96 8.21 1.40
N CYS A 178 9.59 9.49 1.38
CA CYS A 178 9.16 10.19 2.59
C CYS A 178 7.92 9.52 3.23
N ASN A 179 6.94 9.11 2.43
CA ASN A 179 5.76 8.39 2.91
C ASN A 179 6.13 7.04 3.53
N ALA A 180 6.99 6.25 2.88
CA ALA A 180 7.46 4.97 3.41
C ALA A 180 8.20 5.15 4.73
N MET A 181 9.11 6.12 4.81
CA MET A 181 9.88 6.40 6.03
C MET A 181 9.01 6.83 7.21
N ALA A 182 7.88 7.49 6.95
CA ALA A 182 6.92 7.83 8.02
C ALA A 182 6.37 6.58 8.73
N LEU A 183 6.23 5.46 8.02
CA LEU A 183 5.82 4.17 8.60
C LEU A 183 7.03 3.40 9.16
N VAL A 184 8.14 3.35 8.43
CA VAL A 184 9.36 2.62 8.84
C VAL A 184 9.88 3.14 10.18
N ASN A 185 9.92 4.45 10.37
CA ASN A 185 10.37 5.08 11.62
C ASN A 185 9.46 4.76 12.83
N LYS A 186 8.25 4.26 12.59
CA LYS A 186 7.29 3.82 13.62
C LYS A 186 7.16 2.30 13.67
N GLU A 187 8.06 1.56 13.02
CA GLU A 187 8.01 0.09 12.90
C GLU A 187 6.65 -0.42 12.38
N ALA A 188 5.99 0.38 11.52
CA ALA A 188 4.68 0.09 10.95
C ALA A 188 4.76 -0.52 9.54
N ALA A 189 5.94 -0.50 8.91
CA ALA A 189 6.23 -1.13 7.63
C ALA A 189 7.73 -1.40 7.49
N LEU A 190 8.08 -2.27 6.53
CA LEU A 190 9.43 -2.40 6.02
C LEU A 190 9.55 -1.66 4.69
N MET A 191 10.78 -1.38 4.27
CA MET A 191 11.04 -0.73 2.99
C MET A 191 12.18 -1.42 2.24
N VAL A 192 12.00 -1.57 0.94
CA VAL A 192 13.06 -1.95 -0.01
C VAL A 192 13.16 -0.84 -1.06
N ARG A 193 14.36 -0.35 -1.32
CA ARG A 193 14.56 0.64 -2.39
C ARG A 193 14.27 0.01 -3.75
N ASP A 194 13.71 0.77 -4.68
CA ASP A 194 13.36 0.28 -6.01
C ASP A 194 14.58 -0.37 -6.72
N ALA A 195 15.76 0.24 -6.62
CA ALA A 195 17.00 -0.27 -7.21
C ALA A 195 17.44 -1.64 -6.65
N ASP A 196 17.06 -1.96 -5.42
CA ASP A 196 17.45 -3.20 -4.74
C ASP A 196 16.36 -4.28 -4.84
N ALA A 197 15.15 -3.94 -5.33
CA ALA A 197 13.97 -4.78 -5.27
C ALA A 197 14.15 -6.14 -5.97
N CYS A 198 14.79 -6.19 -7.13
CA CYS A 198 15.01 -7.45 -7.86
C CYS A 198 15.79 -8.50 -7.04
N LYS A 199 16.64 -8.04 -6.12
CA LYS A 199 17.48 -8.94 -5.31
C LYS A 199 16.89 -9.19 -3.92
N GLN A 200 16.24 -8.19 -3.32
CA GLN A 200 15.91 -8.22 -1.90
C GLN A 200 14.43 -8.45 -1.62
N LEU A 201 13.53 -8.05 -2.54
CA LEU A 201 12.10 -7.94 -2.25
C LEU A 201 11.46 -9.30 -1.93
N ILE A 202 11.59 -10.27 -2.81
CA ILE A 202 10.98 -11.60 -2.61
C ILE A 202 11.67 -12.36 -1.46
N PRO A 203 13.00 -12.42 -1.37
CA PRO A 203 13.66 -13.04 -0.21
C PRO A 203 13.21 -12.44 1.13
N LEU A 204 13.15 -11.12 1.25
CA LEU A 204 12.64 -10.46 2.46
C LEU A 204 11.17 -10.80 2.74
N ALA A 205 10.34 -10.83 1.73
CA ALA A 205 8.91 -11.14 1.89
C ALA A 205 8.67 -12.58 2.37
N LEU A 206 9.44 -13.54 1.86
CA LEU A 206 9.40 -14.94 2.31
C LEU A 206 9.84 -15.08 3.76
N ASP A 207 10.88 -14.37 4.19
CA ASP A 207 11.34 -14.33 5.59
C ASP A 207 10.27 -13.73 6.52
N VAL A 208 9.75 -12.57 6.14
CA VAL A 208 8.82 -11.79 6.99
C VAL A 208 7.47 -12.50 7.15
N VAL A 209 6.91 -13.08 6.07
CA VAL A 209 5.59 -13.71 6.13
C VAL A 209 5.57 -14.95 7.02
N GLY A 210 6.70 -15.62 7.20
CA GLY A 210 6.87 -16.74 8.13
C GLY A 210 6.96 -16.33 9.60
N ASN A 211 7.18 -15.06 9.90
CA ASN A 211 7.37 -14.58 11.27
C ASN A 211 6.09 -13.87 11.80
N LYS A 212 5.25 -14.64 12.49
CA LYS A 212 3.95 -14.17 13.02
C LYS A 212 4.09 -12.99 13.98
N GLU A 213 5.10 -12.97 14.83
CA GLU A 213 5.37 -11.87 15.78
C GLU A 213 5.69 -10.57 15.02
N ARG A 214 6.53 -10.67 14.01
CA ARG A 214 6.90 -9.52 13.17
C ARG A 214 5.71 -8.97 12.39
N LEU A 215 4.90 -9.85 11.80
CA LEU A 215 3.66 -9.45 11.14
C LEU A 215 2.71 -8.74 12.11
N LYS A 216 2.51 -9.30 13.31
CA LYS A 216 1.67 -8.69 14.34
C LYS A 216 2.16 -7.30 14.72
N THR A 217 3.45 -7.13 15.02
CA THR A 217 4.05 -5.83 15.38
C THR A 217 3.84 -4.80 14.27
N LEU A 218 4.18 -5.14 13.01
CA LEU A 218 4.01 -4.25 11.87
C LEU A 218 2.54 -3.85 11.68
N GLY A 219 1.61 -4.80 11.77
CA GLY A 219 0.18 -4.55 11.60
C GLY A 219 -0.41 -3.68 12.72
N GLU A 220 -0.09 -3.95 13.98
CA GLU A 220 -0.55 -3.15 15.13
C GLU A 220 -0.03 -1.71 15.06
N ASN A 221 1.24 -1.52 14.69
CA ASN A 221 1.82 -0.20 14.55
C ASN A 221 1.24 0.55 13.35
N ALA A 222 1.00 -0.12 12.22
CA ALA A 222 0.31 0.47 11.08
C ALA A 222 -1.10 0.94 11.47
N TYR A 223 -1.86 0.12 12.21
CA TYR A 223 -3.20 0.46 12.65
C TYR A 223 -3.25 1.67 13.61
N LYS A 224 -2.24 1.86 14.46
CA LYS A 224 -2.11 3.05 15.32
C LYS A 224 -1.97 4.36 14.51
N MET A 225 -1.57 4.27 13.23
CA MET A 225 -1.45 5.41 12.32
C MET A 225 -2.71 5.63 11.47
N ALA A 226 -3.77 4.85 11.68
CA ALA A 226 -5.00 4.90 10.89
C ALA A 226 -5.87 6.11 11.23
N TYR A 227 -6.43 6.74 10.18
CA TYR A 227 -7.47 7.76 10.30
C TYR A 227 -8.77 7.24 9.67
N LYS A 228 -9.80 7.01 10.48
CA LYS A 228 -11.04 6.34 10.03
C LYS A 228 -12.06 7.29 9.40
N ASP A 229 -12.10 8.54 9.84
CA ASP A 229 -13.15 9.49 9.51
C ASP A 229 -12.70 10.63 8.58
N SER A 230 -11.58 10.45 7.89
CA SER A 230 -10.93 11.50 7.09
C SER A 230 -11.90 12.21 6.13
N ALA A 231 -12.67 11.45 5.36
CA ALA A 231 -13.63 12.02 4.40
C ALA A 231 -14.71 12.87 5.08
N ARG A 232 -15.27 12.39 6.20
CA ARG A 232 -16.29 13.11 6.97
C ARG A 232 -15.73 14.40 7.56
N ILE A 233 -14.56 14.33 8.21
CA ILE A 233 -13.92 15.51 8.83
C ILE A 233 -13.60 16.56 7.77
N ILE A 234 -13.05 16.18 6.61
CA ILE A 234 -12.76 17.11 5.50
C ILE A 234 -14.05 17.76 4.99
N ALA A 235 -15.12 16.99 4.78
CA ALA A 235 -16.41 17.50 4.32
C ALA A 235 -17.03 18.49 5.32
N GLU A 236 -16.97 18.17 6.62
CA GLU A 236 -17.47 19.07 7.69
C GLU A 236 -16.71 20.40 7.70
N GLU A 237 -15.39 20.40 7.53
CA GLU A 237 -14.60 21.64 7.45
C GLU A 237 -14.94 22.48 6.21
N VAL A 238 -15.15 21.85 5.05
CA VAL A 238 -15.61 22.54 3.84
C VAL A 238 -16.99 23.19 4.06
N LEU A 239 -17.93 22.45 4.66
CA LEU A 239 -19.27 22.96 4.97
C LEU A 239 -19.28 24.12 5.98
N LYS A 240 -18.36 24.10 6.97
CA LYS A 240 -18.19 25.23 7.92
C LYS A 240 -17.71 26.50 7.21
N LEU A 241 -16.86 26.37 6.21
CA LEU A 241 -16.37 27.51 5.43
C LEU A 241 -17.45 28.06 4.50
N ALA A 242 -18.21 27.18 3.82
CA ALA A 242 -19.27 27.56 2.90
C ALA A 242 -20.48 28.24 3.59
N LYS A 243 -20.68 28.06 4.90
CA LYS A 243 -21.75 28.69 5.67
C LYS A 243 -21.37 30.06 6.23
N LYS A 244 -20.15 30.52 6.04
CA LYS A 244 -19.67 31.82 6.52
C LYS A 244 -19.84 32.95 5.51
N ASP A 245 -20.24 32.61 4.27
CA ASP A 245 -20.67 33.55 3.23
C ASP A 245 -22.19 33.69 3.20
#